data_8edd1d8ca57e33e18d5c34a6d20d4a22
#
_entry.id   8edd1d8ca57e33e18d5c34a6d20d4a22
#
_cell.length_a   1.000
_cell.length_b   1.000
_cell.length_c   1.000
_cell.angle_alpha   90.00
_cell.angle_beta   90.00
_cell.angle_gamma   90.00
#
_symmetry.space_group_name_H-M   'P 1'
#
loop_
_entity.id
_entity.type
_entity.pdbx_description
1 polymer ?
#
loop_
_entity_poly.entity_id
_entity_poly.type
_entity_poly.pdbx_seq_one_letter_code
_entity_poly.pdbx_strand_id
1 'polypeptide(L)'
;MRKALLLSGLACLVLLISLHARAKQTTEDGYQTATVVSVKKHVSASNYAGDNPSDAPLQSRDDYEYDIGIRLNCNVYVGRYESATRYLPSVFASNHEIDVRLRKHVMYVSLPFSDDEVMMGIVGHRRAKDEVCLTHG
;
A
#
# COMPACT_ATOMS: atom_id res chain seq x y z
N MET A 1 -29.55 20.57 -47.13
CA MET A 1 -29.34 19.32 -46.40
C MET A 1 -27.86 18.94 -46.16
N ARG A 2 -26.87 19.77 -46.46
CA ARG A 2 -25.42 19.44 -46.29
C ARG A 2 -24.76 19.96 -44.97
N LYS A 3 -25.50 20.69 -44.15
CA LYS A 3 -24.97 21.29 -42.90
C LYS A 3 -25.23 20.46 -41.63
N ALA A 4 -26.10 19.45 -41.66
CA ALA A 4 -26.43 18.63 -40.50
C ALA A 4 -25.43 17.47 -40.26
N LEU A 5 -24.67 17.04 -41.27
CA LEU A 5 -23.73 15.93 -41.18
C LEU A 5 -22.39 16.30 -40.55
N LEU A 6 -22.02 17.58 -40.52
CA LEU A 6 -20.74 18.03 -39.96
C LEU A 6 -20.77 18.17 -38.43
N LEU A 7 -21.94 18.37 -37.83
CA LEU A 7 -22.10 18.50 -36.38
C LEU A 7 -22.06 17.15 -35.64
N SER A 8 -22.46 16.06 -36.31
CA SER A 8 -22.47 14.72 -35.74
C SER A 8 -21.07 14.11 -35.59
N GLY A 9 -20.14 14.48 -36.48
CA GLY A 9 -18.75 13.98 -36.42
C GLY A 9 -17.94 14.59 -35.29
N LEU A 10 -18.21 15.83 -34.91
CA LEU A 10 -17.45 16.51 -33.86
C LEU A 10 -17.80 16.01 -32.45
N ALA A 11 -19.06 15.61 -32.21
CA ALA A 11 -19.53 15.09 -30.94
C ALA A 11 -18.91 13.71 -30.60
N CYS A 12 -18.70 12.84 -31.59
CA CYS A 12 -18.05 11.54 -31.39
C CYS A 12 -16.56 11.67 -31.08
N LEU A 13 -15.86 12.66 -31.63
CA LEU A 13 -14.43 12.86 -31.41
C LEU A 13 -14.14 13.30 -29.98
N VAL A 14 -15.01 14.11 -29.38
CA VAL A 14 -14.85 14.58 -27.98
C VAL A 14 -15.09 13.47 -26.97
N LEU A 15 -15.96 12.49 -27.26
CA LEU A 15 -16.22 11.34 -26.38
C LEU A 15 -15.08 10.33 -26.35
N LEU A 16 -14.30 10.22 -27.42
CA LEU A 16 -13.15 9.28 -27.48
C LEU A 16 -11.94 9.78 -26.71
N ILE A 17 -11.80 11.07 -26.47
CA ILE A 17 -10.66 11.64 -25.73
C ILE A 17 -10.82 11.44 -24.22
N SER A 18 -12.03 11.25 -23.71
CA SER A 18 -12.31 11.12 -22.28
C SER A 18 -11.93 9.75 -21.68
N LEU A 19 -11.63 8.74 -22.47
CA LEU A 19 -11.37 7.38 -22.00
C LEU A 19 -9.89 7.05 -21.73
N HIS A 20 -8.96 7.94 -22.03
CA HIS A 20 -7.53 7.64 -21.93
C HIS A 20 -6.78 8.36 -20.81
N ALA A 21 -7.44 9.18 -20.01
CA ALA A 21 -6.78 9.91 -18.92
C ALA A 21 -6.95 9.23 -17.55
N ARG A 22 -6.69 7.92 -17.46
CA ARG A 22 -6.24 7.35 -16.20
C ARG A 22 -4.73 7.53 -16.12
N ALA A 23 -4.31 8.79 -16.15
CA ALA A 23 -2.94 9.17 -15.93
C ALA A 23 -2.55 8.75 -14.51
N LYS A 24 -1.49 7.97 -14.43
CA LYS A 24 -0.69 7.66 -13.26
C LYS A 24 -0.52 8.94 -12.45
N GLN A 25 -1.31 9.12 -11.40
CA GLN A 25 -1.23 10.28 -10.53
C GLN A 25 0.02 10.10 -9.65
N THR A 26 1.16 10.54 -10.19
CA THR A 26 2.37 10.70 -9.40
C THR A 26 2.23 12.06 -8.73
N THR A 27 1.98 12.09 -7.44
CA THR A 27 2.05 13.31 -6.64
C THR A 27 3.47 13.89 -6.71
N GLU A 28 3.61 15.21 -6.64
CA GLU A 28 4.89 15.94 -6.75
C GLU A 28 5.98 15.38 -5.81
N ASP A 29 5.62 14.75 -4.72
CA ASP A 29 6.53 14.16 -3.72
C ASP A 29 6.93 12.70 -4.00
N GLY A 30 6.63 12.15 -5.17
CA GLY A 30 6.95 10.76 -5.53
C GLY A 30 6.06 9.71 -4.87
N TYR A 31 4.91 10.12 -4.33
CA TYR A 31 3.87 9.22 -3.86
C TYR A 31 3.10 8.59 -5.03
N GLN A 32 2.64 7.37 -4.83
CA GLN A 32 1.81 6.63 -5.77
C GLN A 32 0.65 6.00 -5.01
N THR A 33 -0.54 6.03 -5.59
CA THR A 33 -1.71 5.38 -5.01
C THR A 33 -1.56 3.87 -5.08
N ALA A 34 -1.78 3.21 -3.96
CA ALA A 34 -1.68 1.78 -3.75
C ALA A 34 -2.88 1.27 -2.96
N THR A 35 -3.06 -0.05 -2.89
CA THR A 35 -4.17 -0.67 -2.17
C THR A 35 -3.64 -1.61 -1.09
N VAL A 36 -4.17 -1.53 0.11
CA VAL A 36 -3.91 -2.50 1.18
C VAL A 36 -4.62 -3.82 0.84
N VAL A 37 -3.88 -4.89 0.62
CA VAL A 37 -4.43 -6.19 0.22
C VAL A 37 -4.42 -7.23 1.34
N SER A 38 -3.62 -7.03 2.38
CA SER A 38 -3.59 -7.92 3.54
C SER A 38 -3.02 -7.23 4.76
N VAL A 39 -3.53 -7.62 5.92
CA VAL A 39 -2.99 -7.23 7.24
C VAL A 39 -2.92 -8.48 8.10
N LYS A 40 -1.73 -8.80 8.60
CA LYS A 40 -1.51 -9.96 9.46
C LYS A 40 -0.72 -9.54 10.68
N LYS A 41 -1.18 -9.95 11.86
CA LYS A 41 -0.38 -9.78 13.07
C LYS A 41 0.85 -10.67 12.95
N HIS A 42 2.03 -10.10 13.12
CA HIS A 42 3.27 -10.85 13.21
C HIS A 42 3.44 -11.35 14.64
N VAL A 43 3.62 -12.64 14.79
CA VAL A 43 3.91 -13.25 16.08
C VAL A 43 5.42 -13.51 16.12
N SER A 44 6.17 -12.62 16.74
CA SER A 44 7.56 -12.89 17.06
C SER A 44 7.60 -14.05 18.04
N ALA A 45 8.16 -15.17 17.63
CA ALA A 45 8.52 -16.22 18.56
C ALA A 45 9.74 -15.74 19.37
N SER A 46 9.49 -14.97 20.42
CA SER A 46 10.54 -14.71 21.42
C SER A 46 10.77 -15.99 22.20
N ASN A 47 11.63 -16.86 21.66
CA ASN A 47 12.18 -17.98 22.39
C ASN A 47 13.19 -17.45 23.43
N TYR A 48 12.67 -16.82 24.46
CA TYR A 48 13.43 -16.68 25.70
C TYR A 48 13.23 -17.94 26.54
N ALA A 49 13.92 -18.99 26.17
CA ALA A 49 14.31 -20.04 27.11
C ALA A 49 15.50 -19.51 27.91
N GLY A 50 15.24 -18.63 28.87
CA GLY A 50 16.22 -18.24 29.87
C GLY A 50 16.28 -19.33 30.94
N ASP A 51 17.30 -20.17 30.90
CA ASP A 51 17.57 -21.21 31.90
C ASP A 51 18.07 -20.66 33.25
N ASN A 52 17.80 -19.40 33.55
CA ASN A 52 18.30 -18.80 34.78
C ASN A 52 17.16 -18.30 35.68
N PRO A 53 16.86 -18.95 36.82
CA PRO A 53 15.74 -18.55 37.68
C PRO A 53 15.96 -17.26 38.47
N SER A 54 17.09 -16.59 38.29
CA SER A 54 17.41 -15.30 38.93
C SER A 54 17.11 -14.06 38.12
N ASP A 55 16.79 -14.20 36.84
CA ASP A 55 16.46 -13.05 36.03
C ASP A 55 14.98 -12.74 36.23
N ALA A 56 14.72 -11.59 36.90
CA ALA A 56 13.37 -11.01 36.91
C ALA A 56 12.83 -10.99 35.47
N PRO A 57 11.57 -11.42 35.25
CA PRO A 57 11.02 -11.41 33.91
C PRO A 57 11.12 -9.99 33.38
N LEU A 58 12.02 -9.76 32.42
CA LEU A 58 12.03 -8.56 31.62
C LEU A 58 10.62 -8.50 31.07
N GLN A 59 9.88 -7.48 31.49
CA GLN A 59 8.53 -7.24 30.98
C GLN A 59 8.66 -7.31 29.46
N SER A 60 8.14 -8.39 28.88
CA SER A 60 8.07 -8.52 27.44
C SER A 60 7.23 -7.33 26.99
N ARG A 61 7.89 -6.35 26.42
CA ARG A 61 7.21 -5.26 25.73
C ARG A 61 6.45 -5.99 24.65
N ASP A 62 5.13 -6.07 24.79
CA ASP A 62 4.26 -6.61 23.76
C ASP A 62 4.35 -5.66 22.56
N ASP A 63 5.41 -5.80 21.80
CA ASP A 63 5.56 -5.07 20.54
C ASP A 63 4.58 -5.67 19.56
N TYR A 64 3.60 -4.87 19.19
CA TYR A 64 2.60 -5.27 18.21
C TYR A 64 3.17 -5.03 16.82
N GLU A 65 3.59 -6.10 16.18
CA GLU A 65 4.07 -6.10 14.82
C GLU A 65 2.97 -6.58 13.87
N TYR A 66 2.86 -5.92 12.72
CA TYR A 66 1.92 -6.26 11.66
C TYR A 66 2.64 -6.33 10.33
N ASP A 67 2.44 -7.41 9.59
CA ASP A 67 2.85 -7.55 8.21
C ASP A 67 1.71 -7.06 7.31
N ILE A 68 1.92 -5.92 6.65
CA ILE A 68 0.92 -5.23 5.83
C ILE A 68 1.29 -5.40 4.36
N GLY A 69 0.44 -6.11 3.62
CA GLY A 69 0.58 -6.28 2.17
C GLY A 69 -0.04 -5.11 1.43
N ILE A 70 0.76 -4.43 0.62
CA ILE A 70 0.37 -3.25 -0.16
C ILE A 70 0.64 -3.53 -1.62
N ARG A 71 -0.42 -3.42 -2.43
CA ARG A 71 -0.36 -3.59 -3.87
C ARG A 71 -0.13 -2.24 -4.54
N LEU A 72 0.99 -2.14 -5.23
CA LEU A 72 1.34 -1.02 -6.07
C LEU A 72 1.53 -1.53 -7.51
N ASN A 73 0.64 -1.17 -8.42
CA ASN A 73 0.57 -1.73 -9.77
C ASN A 73 0.46 -3.27 -9.72
N CYS A 74 1.35 -3.98 -10.41
CA CYS A 74 1.41 -5.44 -10.42
C CYS A 74 2.36 -6.04 -9.37
N ASN A 75 2.75 -5.29 -8.37
CA ASN A 75 3.62 -5.76 -7.30
C ASN A 75 2.91 -5.64 -5.94
N VAL A 76 3.13 -6.64 -5.09
CA VAL A 76 2.71 -6.62 -3.69
C VAL A 76 3.96 -6.55 -2.83
N TYR A 77 4.09 -5.48 -2.08
CA TYR A 77 5.13 -5.27 -1.08
C TYR A 77 4.56 -5.60 0.29
N VAL A 78 5.34 -6.24 1.12
CA VAL A 78 4.99 -6.50 2.53
C VAL A 78 5.84 -5.59 3.39
N GLY A 79 5.18 -4.62 4.03
CA GLY A 79 5.80 -3.73 5.01
C GLY A 79 5.56 -4.24 6.41
N ARG A 80 6.58 -4.16 7.28
CA ARG A 80 6.43 -4.43 8.70
C ARG A 80 6.19 -3.14 9.45
N TYR A 81 5.04 -3.07 10.11
CA TYR A 81 4.63 -1.98 10.97
C TYR A 81 4.75 -2.38 12.43
N GLU A 82 5.53 -1.62 13.18
CA GLU A 82 5.70 -1.79 14.63
C GLU A 82 4.87 -0.74 15.36
N SER A 83 4.05 -1.17 16.31
CA SER A 83 3.23 -0.29 17.12
C SER A 83 3.53 -0.52 18.60
N ALA A 84 3.72 0.56 19.35
CA ALA A 84 3.84 0.50 20.80
C ALA A 84 2.51 0.16 21.51
N THR A 85 1.42 0.15 20.77
CA THR A 85 0.07 -0.13 21.27
C THR A 85 -0.62 -1.14 20.36
N ARG A 86 -1.74 -1.75 20.81
CA ARG A 86 -2.57 -2.63 19.97
C ARG A 86 -3.24 -1.90 18.79
N TYR A 87 -3.09 -0.61 18.74
CA TYR A 87 -3.77 0.20 17.73
C TYR A 87 -3.07 0.09 16.37
N LEU A 88 -3.82 -0.32 15.37
CA LEU A 88 -3.43 -0.26 13.98
C LEU A 88 -4.15 0.93 13.33
N PRO A 89 -3.45 1.87 12.70
CA PRO A 89 -4.07 2.98 12.00
C PRO A 89 -5.12 2.50 10.98
N SER A 90 -6.27 3.17 10.94
CA SER A 90 -7.38 2.80 10.03
C SER A 90 -7.01 2.85 8.56
N VAL A 91 -5.97 3.59 8.19
CA VAL A 91 -5.40 3.63 6.83
C VAL A 91 -4.99 2.23 6.34
N PHE A 92 -4.64 1.31 7.26
CA PHE A 92 -4.29 -0.06 6.93
C PHE A 92 -5.48 -1.03 6.87
N ALA A 93 -6.71 -0.54 6.80
CA ALA A 93 -7.86 -1.42 6.55
C ALA A 93 -7.73 -2.10 5.18
N SER A 94 -8.11 -3.39 5.09
CA SER A 94 -8.08 -4.14 3.83
C SER A 94 -8.92 -3.47 2.75
N ASN A 95 -8.42 -3.47 1.52
CA ASN A 95 -9.00 -2.80 0.35
C ASN A 95 -9.04 -1.26 0.44
N HIS A 96 -8.31 -0.67 1.38
CA HIS A 96 -8.17 0.79 1.47
C HIS A 96 -7.15 1.28 0.46
N GLU A 97 -7.46 2.40 -0.21
CA GLU A 97 -6.50 3.11 -1.06
C GLU A 97 -5.64 4.02 -0.18
N ILE A 98 -4.34 3.98 -0.41
CA ILE A 98 -3.33 4.74 0.34
C ILE A 98 -2.29 5.31 -0.60
N ASP A 99 -1.68 6.40 -0.22
CA ASP A 99 -0.55 6.96 -0.94
C ASP A 99 0.76 6.48 -0.34
N VAL A 100 1.59 5.84 -1.18
CA VAL A 100 2.86 5.24 -0.76
C VAL A 100 4.04 5.76 -1.56
N ARG A 101 5.17 5.88 -0.90
CA ARG A 101 6.45 6.20 -1.50
C ARG A 101 7.47 5.13 -1.13
N LEU A 102 8.06 4.48 -2.14
CA LEU A 102 9.06 3.44 -1.94
C LEU A 102 10.48 4.02 -2.01
N ARG A 103 11.32 3.63 -1.05
CA ARG A 103 12.75 3.95 -1.04
C ARG A 103 13.56 2.73 -0.60
N LYS A 104 14.28 2.11 -1.53
CA LYS A 104 15.13 0.92 -1.26
C LYS A 104 14.37 -0.16 -0.47
N HIS A 105 14.60 -0.22 0.84
CA HIS A 105 14.03 -1.20 1.75
C HIS A 105 12.96 -0.63 2.68
N VAL A 106 12.50 0.59 2.42
CA VAL A 106 11.55 1.30 3.26
C VAL A 106 10.37 1.78 2.43
N MET A 107 9.19 1.68 3.00
CA MET A 107 7.95 2.20 2.49
C MET A 107 7.44 3.29 3.42
N TYR A 108 7.07 4.41 2.84
CA TYR A 108 6.41 5.52 3.54
C TYR A 108 4.96 5.56 3.11
N VAL A 109 4.06 5.62 4.07
CA VAL A 109 2.61 5.73 3.86
C VAL A 109 2.15 7.05 4.40
N SER A 110 1.54 7.86 3.56
CA SER A 110 0.94 9.15 3.97
C SER A 110 -0.30 8.88 4.80
N LEU A 111 -0.44 9.57 5.93
CA LEU A 111 -1.64 9.50 6.75
C LEU A 111 -2.67 10.53 6.24
N PRO A 112 -3.94 10.13 6.06
CA PRO A 112 -4.99 11.06 5.69
C PRO A 112 -5.19 12.08 6.81
N PHE A 113 -5.37 13.34 6.44
CA PHE A 113 -5.64 14.46 7.34
C PHE A 113 -4.48 14.92 8.25
N SER A 114 -3.26 14.44 8.01
CA SER A 114 -2.06 14.95 8.67
C SER A 114 -0.89 14.97 7.68
N ASP A 115 0.12 15.78 7.98
CA ASP A 115 1.38 15.78 7.24
C ASP A 115 2.33 14.66 7.71
N ASP A 116 1.84 13.74 8.55
CA ASP A 116 2.61 12.65 9.10
C ASP A 116 2.69 11.47 8.13
N GLU A 117 3.79 10.73 8.20
CA GLU A 117 4.05 9.52 7.44
C GLU A 117 4.27 8.34 8.39
N VAL A 118 3.77 7.18 8.01
CA VAL A 118 4.16 5.91 8.64
C VAL A 118 5.30 5.30 7.84
N MET A 119 6.40 5.03 8.50
CA MET A 119 7.56 4.35 7.93
C MET A 119 7.52 2.85 8.26
N MET A 120 7.66 2.00 7.25
CA MET A 120 7.69 0.55 7.39
C MET A 120 8.89 -0.05 6.67
N GLY A 121 9.58 -0.99 7.30
CA GLY A 121 10.58 -1.81 6.63
C GLY A 121 9.93 -2.78 5.63
N ILE A 122 10.43 -2.86 4.39
CA ILE A 122 9.96 -3.83 3.41
C ILE A 122 10.59 -5.18 3.73
N VAL A 123 9.77 -6.15 4.14
CA VAL A 123 10.21 -7.51 4.52
C VAL A 123 9.90 -8.55 3.44
N GLY A 124 9.13 -8.19 2.42
CA GLY A 124 8.79 -9.07 1.32
C GLY A 124 8.31 -8.33 0.08
N HIS A 125 8.47 -8.97 -1.06
CA HIS A 125 8.01 -8.48 -2.35
C HIS A 125 7.65 -9.65 -3.25
N ARG A 126 6.50 -9.56 -3.93
CA ARG A 126 6.06 -10.56 -4.92
C ARG A 126 5.25 -9.90 -6.02
N ARG A 127 5.20 -10.52 -7.19
CA ARG A 127 4.29 -10.10 -8.28
C ARG A 127 2.85 -10.49 -7.92
N ALA A 128 1.91 -9.63 -8.21
CA ALA A 128 0.48 -9.94 -8.09
C ALA A 128 0.09 -11.00 -9.16
N LYS A 129 -0.79 -11.94 -8.77
CA LYS A 129 -1.20 -13.06 -9.64
C LYS A 129 -2.53 -12.81 -10.36
N ASP A 130 -2.96 -11.57 -10.48
CA ASP A 130 -4.22 -11.21 -11.12
C ASP A 130 -4.09 -11.28 -12.65
N GLU A 131 -5.20 -11.59 -13.33
CA GLU A 131 -5.25 -11.69 -14.81
C GLU A 131 -4.70 -10.43 -15.50
N VAL A 132 -5.01 -9.24 -14.97
CA VAL A 132 -4.52 -7.96 -15.51
C VAL A 132 -2.99 -7.86 -15.47
N CYS A 133 -2.35 -8.47 -14.48
CA CYS A 133 -0.90 -8.44 -14.32
C CYS A 133 -0.17 -9.57 -15.07
N LEU A 134 -0.90 -10.59 -15.52
CA LEU A 134 -0.35 -11.70 -16.29
C LEU A 134 -0.27 -11.40 -17.79
N THR A 135 -1.12 -10.51 -18.30
CA THR A 135 -1.20 -10.18 -19.73
C THR A 135 -0.18 -9.15 -20.22
N HIS A 136 0.57 -8.51 -19.32
CA HIS A 136 1.55 -7.45 -19.63
C HIS A 136 2.98 -7.84 -19.23
N GLY A 137 3.31 -9.13 -19.31
CA GLY A 137 4.65 -9.66 -19.01
C GLY A 137 5.39 -10.15 -20.22
#